data_54435e5152cc2318e628b391aba1470c
#
_entry.id   54435e5152cc2318e628b391aba1470c
#
_cell.length_a   1.000
_cell.length_b   1.000
_cell.length_c   1.000
_cell.angle_alpha   90.00
_cell.angle_beta   90.00
_cell.angle_gamma   90.00
#
_symmetry.space_group_name_H-M   'P 1'
#
loop_
_entity.id
_entity.type
_entity.pdbx_description
1 polymer ?
#
loop_
_entity_poly.entity_id
_entity_poly.type
_entity_poly.pdbx_seq_one_letter_code
_entity_poly.pdbx_strand_id
1 'polypeptide(L)'
;IGMRNVQKEALILTVKPQGESNRLVTFITKEDGICTSLLYGGPKSKLRSLVSPWNYGQIYLYNDDSKNSSKITDFDVKKYHLTFHESLYKTLAANVATELTINTKCAGSSDECFVLLNGFLDGLDLLGEEHAKTGLIRFLWRYLALLGIQPPFFSCVKCQKAFFSGNLSQNIIEYKSGGAFYSQSETGFNCEDCFRTILDSSEKQFLSKISSKAVVYLEATTLLEPSVSRNMILTQNEIEELKDFVFALIIQGAGKLKSLQSGIGIL
;
A
#
# COMPACT_ATOMS: atom_id res chain seq x y z
N ILE A 1 -17.70 34.13 3.25
CA ILE A 1 -17.90 33.12 2.19
C ILE A 1 -17.19 33.69 0.97
N GLY A 2 -16.00 33.23 0.66
CA GLY A 2 -15.08 33.85 -0.28
C GLY A 2 -14.38 32.87 -1.17
N MET A 3 -14.10 33.29 -2.39
CA MET A 3 -13.18 32.66 -3.31
C MET A 3 -11.78 32.61 -2.68
N ARG A 4 -11.14 31.45 -2.65
CA ARG A 4 -9.83 31.28 -2.04
C ARG A 4 -8.85 30.64 -3.01
N ASN A 5 -7.67 31.26 -3.13
CA ASN A 5 -6.50 30.58 -3.66
C ASN A 5 -5.84 29.78 -2.54
N VAL A 6 -5.62 28.50 -2.76
CA VAL A 6 -5.01 27.58 -1.80
C VAL A 6 -3.87 26.87 -2.51
N GLN A 7 -2.77 26.65 -1.78
CA GLN A 7 -1.66 25.82 -2.26
C GLN A 7 -1.38 24.71 -1.24
N LYS A 8 -1.10 23.51 -1.74
CA LYS A 8 -0.85 22.33 -0.91
C LYS A 8 0.15 21.41 -1.56
N GLU A 9 0.86 20.63 -0.76
CA GLU A 9 1.58 19.47 -1.30
C GLU A 9 0.58 18.37 -1.65
N ALA A 10 0.67 17.84 -2.85
CA ALA A 10 -0.24 16.85 -3.37
C ALA A 10 0.44 15.79 -4.21
N LEU A 11 -0.07 14.58 -4.13
CA LEU A 11 0.24 13.48 -5.03
C LEU A 11 -0.99 13.23 -5.90
N ILE A 12 -0.83 13.30 -7.21
CA ILE A 12 -1.90 13.01 -8.17
C ILE A 12 -2.16 11.50 -8.19
N LEU A 13 -3.40 11.09 -7.97
CA LEU A 13 -3.79 9.68 -7.94
C LEU A 13 -4.41 9.24 -9.26
N THR A 14 -5.46 9.95 -9.72
CA THR A 14 -6.12 9.63 -10.99
C THR A 14 -6.52 10.88 -11.73
N VAL A 15 -6.56 10.78 -13.07
CA VAL A 15 -7.02 11.83 -13.97
C VAL A 15 -8.02 11.21 -14.93
N LYS A 16 -9.29 11.62 -14.85
CA LYS A 16 -10.38 11.10 -15.66
C LYS A 16 -10.96 12.17 -16.56
N PRO A 17 -11.39 11.87 -17.79
CA PRO A 17 -12.12 12.81 -18.62
C PRO A 17 -13.39 13.32 -17.92
N GLN A 18 -13.68 14.62 -18.09
CA GLN A 18 -14.88 15.28 -17.57
C GLN A 18 -15.44 16.20 -18.66
N GLY A 19 -16.45 15.74 -19.40
CA GLY A 19 -16.91 16.43 -20.60
C GLY A 19 -15.89 16.39 -21.73
N GLU A 20 -15.95 17.35 -22.66
CA GLU A 20 -15.13 17.35 -23.88
C GLU A 20 -13.66 17.71 -23.65
N SER A 21 -13.40 18.73 -22.83
CA SER A 21 -12.05 19.29 -22.70
C SER A 21 -11.49 19.27 -21.27
N ASN A 22 -12.33 19.04 -20.28
CA ASN A 22 -11.93 19.07 -18.88
C ASN A 22 -11.56 17.69 -18.34
N ARG A 23 -10.94 17.68 -17.17
CA ARG A 23 -10.61 16.46 -16.44
C ARG A 23 -10.98 16.60 -14.98
N LEU A 24 -11.46 15.53 -14.39
CA LEU A 24 -11.59 15.37 -12.96
C LEU A 24 -10.31 14.72 -12.43
N VAL A 25 -9.63 15.43 -11.55
CA VAL A 25 -8.38 14.99 -10.94
C VAL A 25 -8.63 14.61 -9.50
N THR A 26 -8.26 13.38 -9.15
CA THR A 26 -8.22 12.91 -7.77
C THR A 26 -6.79 12.95 -7.29
N PHE A 27 -6.55 13.56 -6.16
CA PHE A 27 -5.23 13.67 -5.53
C PHE A 27 -5.35 13.49 -4.02
N ILE A 28 -4.24 13.19 -3.37
CA ILE A 28 -4.15 13.12 -1.92
C ILE A 28 -3.27 14.25 -1.41
N THR A 29 -3.67 14.88 -0.30
CA THR A 29 -2.86 15.79 0.49
C THR A 29 -2.69 15.23 1.90
N LYS A 30 -1.67 15.70 2.60
CA LYS A 30 -1.43 15.26 3.98
C LYS A 30 -2.54 15.71 4.93
N GLU A 31 -3.05 16.92 4.72
CA GLU A 31 -4.02 17.56 5.61
C GLU A 31 -5.47 17.11 5.36
N ASP A 32 -5.87 17.02 4.09
CA ASP A 32 -7.27 16.81 3.73
C ASP A 32 -7.57 15.38 3.25
N GLY A 33 -6.53 14.54 3.06
CA GLY A 33 -6.71 13.22 2.47
C GLY A 33 -7.08 13.27 0.99
N ILE A 34 -8.05 12.47 0.57
CA ILE A 34 -8.48 12.39 -0.83
C ILE A 34 -9.31 13.62 -1.21
N CYS A 35 -8.83 14.34 -2.20
CA CYS A 35 -9.47 15.52 -2.78
C CYS A 35 -9.77 15.32 -4.26
N THR A 36 -10.73 16.08 -4.77
CA THR A 36 -11.03 16.14 -6.20
C THR A 36 -11.12 17.57 -6.67
N SER A 37 -10.59 17.88 -7.85
CA SER A 37 -10.67 19.19 -8.47
C SER A 37 -10.77 19.09 -9.99
N LEU A 38 -11.34 20.10 -10.60
CA LEU A 38 -11.42 20.20 -12.05
C LEU A 38 -10.13 20.77 -12.62
N LEU A 39 -9.65 20.17 -13.68
CA LEU A 39 -8.58 20.68 -14.52
C LEU A 39 -9.18 21.10 -15.85
N TYR A 40 -9.15 22.41 -16.11
CA TYR A 40 -9.58 22.98 -17.37
C TYR A 40 -8.42 23.04 -18.37
N GLY A 41 -8.73 22.93 -19.63
CA GLY A 41 -7.77 23.17 -20.71
C GLY A 41 -7.72 22.03 -21.73
N GLY A 42 -7.58 22.45 -22.99
CA GLY A 42 -7.48 21.56 -24.14
C GLY A 42 -6.18 20.74 -24.19
N PRO A 43 -6.01 19.89 -25.22
CA PRO A 43 -4.85 19.00 -25.38
C PRO A 43 -3.49 19.69 -25.39
N LYS A 44 -3.43 20.98 -25.74
CA LYS A 44 -2.17 21.76 -25.79
C LYS A 44 -1.79 22.42 -24.46
N SER A 45 -2.55 22.28 -23.41
CA SER A 45 -2.25 22.88 -22.10
C SER A 45 -1.04 22.20 -21.47
N LYS A 46 0.00 22.97 -21.13
CA LYS A 46 1.17 22.50 -20.37
C LYS A 46 0.75 21.92 -19.02
N LEU A 47 -0.19 22.57 -18.33
CA LEU A 47 -0.70 22.10 -17.04
C LEU A 47 -1.28 20.68 -17.13
N ARG A 48 -1.88 20.32 -18.27
CA ARG A 48 -2.41 18.98 -18.51
C ARG A 48 -1.35 17.88 -18.49
N SER A 49 -0.13 18.17 -18.95
CA SER A 49 0.97 17.20 -18.89
C SER A 49 1.61 17.12 -17.51
N LEU A 50 1.59 18.21 -16.76
CA LEU A 50 2.12 18.22 -15.38
C LEU A 50 1.19 17.49 -14.42
N VAL A 51 -0.13 17.65 -14.55
CA VAL A 51 -1.14 16.97 -13.74
C VAL A 51 -1.38 15.57 -14.30
N SER A 52 -0.44 14.67 -14.02
CA SER A 52 -0.47 13.25 -14.43
C SER A 52 -0.44 12.34 -13.20
N PRO A 53 -1.03 11.12 -13.29
CA PRO A 53 -0.98 10.18 -12.18
C PRO A 53 0.44 9.98 -11.66
N TRP A 54 0.53 9.90 -10.34
CA TRP A 54 1.76 9.72 -9.53
C TRP A 54 2.75 10.89 -9.54
N ASN A 55 2.48 11.98 -10.28
CA ASN A 55 3.27 13.19 -10.09
C ASN A 55 3.00 13.78 -8.71
N TYR A 56 4.08 14.13 -7.99
CA TYR A 56 4.05 14.76 -6.69
C TYR A 56 4.60 16.19 -6.78
N GLY A 57 3.95 17.12 -6.12
CA GLY A 57 4.40 18.51 -6.11
C GLY A 57 3.46 19.47 -5.38
N GLN A 58 3.64 20.74 -5.64
CA GLN A 58 2.81 21.83 -5.10
C GLN A 58 1.63 22.08 -6.03
N ILE A 59 0.40 21.80 -5.57
CA ILE A 59 -0.83 22.08 -6.30
C ILE A 59 -1.40 23.43 -5.89
N TYR A 60 -1.86 24.22 -6.88
CA TYR A 60 -2.52 25.49 -6.68
C TYR A 60 -3.98 25.34 -7.06
N LEU A 61 -4.85 25.68 -6.14
CA LEU A 61 -6.29 25.50 -6.27
C LEU A 61 -7.01 26.83 -6.15
N TYR A 62 -8.05 26.99 -6.93
CA TYR A 62 -9.02 28.04 -6.76
C TYR A 62 -10.36 27.41 -6.32
N ASN A 63 -10.75 27.70 -5.11
CA ASN A 63 -11.99 27.19 -4.51
C ASN A 63 -13.08 28.26 -4.55
N ASP A 64 -14.27 27.86 -4.98
CA ASP A 64 -15.48 28.68 -4.98
C ASP A 64 -16.49 28.00 -4.02
N ASP A 65 -16.54 28.50 -2.79
CA ASP A 65 -17.41 27.96 -1.75
C ASP A 65 -18.89 28.08 -2.12
N SER A 66 -19.27 29.11 -2.90
CA SER A 66 -20.66 29.34 -3.30
C SER A 66 -21.17 28.27 -4.27
N LYS A 67 -20.26 27.70 -5.07
CA LYS A 67 -20.53 26.65 -6.07
C LYS A 67 -20.08 25.28 -5.62
N ASN A 68 -19.51 25.15 -4.41
CA ASN A 68 -18.87 23.94 -3.92
C ASN A 68 -17.95 23.31 -4.99
N SER A 69 -17.13 24.15 -5.63
CA SER A 69 -16.27 23.75 -6.74
C SER A 69 -14.82 24.12 -6.49
N SER A 70 -13.92 23.26 -6.95
CA SER A 70 -12.48 23.46 -6.91
C SER A 70 -11.89 23.26 -8.31
N LYS A 71 -10.96 24.11 -8.70
CA LYS A 71 -10.21 23.98 -9.94
C LYS A 71 -8.72 24.09 -9.72
N ILE A 72 -7.96 23.30 -10.46
CA ILE A 72 -6.50 23.37 -10.48
C ILE A 72 -6.10 24.55 -11.38
N THR A 73 -5.33 25.48 -10.81
CA THR A 73 -4.84 26.65 -11.55
C THR A 73 -3.39 26.49 -11.96
N ASP A 74 -2.58 25.75 -11.17
CA ASP A 74 -1.19 25.43 -11.49
C ASP A 74 -0.73 24.18 -10.73
N PHE A 75 0.42 23.61 -11.15
CA PHE A 75 1.03 22.47 -10.48
C PHE A 75 2.54 22.46 -10.71
N ASP A 76 3.31 22.72 -9.65
CA ASP A 76 4.77 22.65 -9.65
C ASP A 76 5.22 21.25 -9.27
N VAL A 77 5.61 20.45 -10.27
CA VAL A 77 6.03 19.05 -10.07
C VAL A 77 7.40 18.99 -9.42
N LYS A 78 7.50 18.32 -8.28
CA LYS A 78 8.75 18.02 -7.59
C LYS A 78 9.32 16.64 -7.94
N LYS A 79 8.41 15.65 -8.22
CA LYS A 79 8.79 14.27 -8.60
C LYS A 79 7.83 13.74 -9.66
N TYR A 80 8.38 13.11 -10.69
CA TYR A 80 7.64 12.60 -11.85
C TYR A 80 7.43 11.09 -11.85
N HIS A 81 8.18 10.30 -11.07
CA HIS A 81 8.17 8.83 -11.06
C HIS A 81 8.22 8.23 -12.47
N LEU A 82 9.21 8.63 -13.25
CA LEU A 82 9.29 8.35 -14.69
C LEU A 82 9.42 6.87 -15.04
N THR A 83 10.07 6.07 -14.16
CA THR A 83 10.32 4.66 -14.43
C THR A 83 9.06 3.79 -14.44
N PHE A 84 7.92 4.32 -13.98
CA PHE A 84 6.66 3.57 -14.05
C PHE A 84 6.22 3.31 -15.49
N HIS A 85 6.55 4.20 -16.42
CA HIS A 85 6.25 4.02 -17.85
C HIS A 85 7.14 2.96 -18.53
N GLU A 86 8.23 2.56 -17.88
CA GLU A 86 9.22 1.61 -18.41
C GLU A 86 8.98 0.18 -17.90
N SER A 87 8.19 0.00 -16.84
CA SER A 87 7.90 -1.30 -16.23
C SER A 87 6.41 -1.49 -16.00
N LEU A 88 5.86 -2.53 -16.63
CA LEU A 88 4.46 -2.91 -16.43
C LEU A 88 4.19 -3.28 -14.96
N TYR A 89 5.15 -3.99 -14.31
CA TYR A 89 5.04 -4.32 -12.89
C TYR A 89 4.89 -3.06 -12.04
N LYS A 90 5.76 -2.06 -12.21
CA LYS A 90 5.72 -0.81 -11.44
C LYS A 90 4.40 -0.06 -11.65
N THR A 91 3.93 0.01 -12.89
CA THR A 91 2.63 0.63 -13.21
C THR A 91 1.48 -0.07 -12.50
N LEU A 92 1.44 -1.41 -12.52
CA LEU A 92 0.39 -2.18 -11.86
C LEU A 92 0.47 -2.05 -10.33
N ALA A 93 1.67 -2.11 -9.75
CA ALA A 93 1.88 -1.93 -8.31
C ALA A 93 1.44 -0.53 -7.83
N ALA A 94 1.77 0.53 -8.59
CA ALA A 94 1.32 1.88 -8.31
C ALA A 94 -0.22 2.02 -8.42
N ASN A 95 -0.84 1.34 -9.40
CA ASN A 95 -2.30 1.30 -9.53
C ASN A 95 -2.96 0.60 -8.33
N VAL A 96 -2.41 -0.53 -7.85
CA VAL A 96 -2.90 -1.23 -6.64
C VAL A 96 -2.88 -0.30 -5.44
N ALA A 97 -1.75 0.37 -5.19
CA ALA A 97 -1.62 1.30 -4.08
C ALA A 97 -2.60 2.48 -4.19
N THR A 98 -2.75 3.03 -5.39
CA THR A 98 -3.68 4.13 -5.68
C THR A 98 -5.14 3.72 -5.46
N GLU A 99 -5.56 2.58 -6.02
CA GLU A 99 -6.94 2.08 -5.90
C GLU A 99 -7.27 1.76 -4.43
N LEU A 100 -6.35 1.10 -3.71
CA LEU A 100 -6.51 0.79 -2.30
C LEU A 100 -6.70 2.07 -1.47
N THR A 101 -5.85 3.07 -1.69
CA THR A 101 -5.92 4.37 -1.00
C THR A 101 -7.25 5.08 -1.24
N ILE A 102 -7.74 5.11 -2.48
CA ILE A 102 -9.01 5.74 -2.84
C ILE A 102 -10.19 4.97 -2.23
N ASN A 103 -10.24 3.65 -2.39
CA ASN A 103 -11.37 2.81 -1.96
C ASN A 103 -11.53 2.82 -0.44
N THR A 104 -10.43 2.89 0.30
CA THR A 104 -10.45 2.91 1.78
C THR A 104 -10.44 4.31 2.39
N LYS A 105 -10.45 5.36 1.55
CA LYS A 105 -10.38 6.77 2.00
C LYS A 105 -9.22 7.00 2.97
N CYS A 106 -8.02 6.61 2.56
CA CYS A 106 -6.79 6.70 3.35
C CYS A 106 -6.83 5.91 4.66
N ALA A 107 -7.61 4.83 4.75
CA ALA A 107 -7.80 4.07 5.99
C ALA A 107 -8.21 4.94 7.21
N GLY A 108 -8.77 6.13 6.98
CA GLY A 108 -9.14 7.08 8.03
C GLY A 108 -8.00 7.94 8.58
N SER A 109 -6.75 7.75 8.09
CA SER A 109 -5.57 8.52 8.52
C SER A 109 -4.87 9.13 7.29
N SER A 110 -5.20 10.40 7.00
CA SER A 110 -4.72 11.07 5.78
C SER A 110 -3.21 11.28 5.76
N ASP A 111 -2.63 11.70 6.87
CA ASP A 111 -1.21 12.00 7.00
C ASP A 111 -0.33 10.74 6.94
N GLU A 112 -0.69 9.69 7.68
CA GLU A 112 0.04 8.42 7.66
C GLU A 112 -0.06 7.75 6.29
N CYS A 113 -1.26 7.75 5.70
CA CYS A 113 -1.49 7.21 4.36
C CYS A 113 -0.70 7.97 3.30
N PHE A 114 -0.68 9.31 3.37
CA PHE A 114 0.10 10.16 2.46
C PHE A 114 1.60 9.84 2.52
N VAL A 115 2.14 9.73 3.73
CA VAL A 115 3.57 9.40 3.95
C VAL A 115 3.90 8.00 3.44
N LEU A 116 3.05 7.02 3.77
CA LEU A 116 3.25 5.63 3.35
C LEU A 116 3.19 5.49 1.83
N LEU A 117 2.20 6.11 1.18
CA LEU A 117 2.02 6.04 -0.28
C LEU A 117 3.16 6.73 -1.02
N ASN A 118 3.55 7.96 -0.62
CA ASN A 118 4.69 8.66 -1.23
C ASN A 118 5.98 7.86 -1.06
N GLY A 119 6.26 7.35 0.14
CA GLY A 119 7.45 6.54 0.38
C GLY A 119 7.48 5.24 -0.43
N PHE A 120 6.33 4.63 -0.68
CA PHE A 120 6.21 3.47 -1.53
C PHE A 120 6.49 3.82 -3.01
N LEU A 121 5.86 4.87 -3.54
CA LEU A 121 6.03 5.28 -4.94
C LEU A 121 7.48 5.75 -5.21
N ASP A 122 8.08 6.51 -4.30
CA ASP A 122 9.49 6.88 -4.37
C ASP A 122 10.40 5.63 -4.42
N GLY A 123 10.15 4.67 -3.53
CA GLY A 123 10.89 3.41 -3.53
C GLY A 123 10.70 2.59 -4.80
N LEU A 124 9.47 2.56 -5.32
CA LEU A 124 9.14 1.87 -6.56
C LEU A 124 9.83 2.48 -7.77
N ASP A 125 9.96 3.82 -7.81
CA ASP A 125 10.66 4.53 -8.89
C ASP A 125 12.18 4.26 -8.88
N LEU A 126 12.78 4.24 -7.69
CA LEU A 126 14.23 4.10 -7.52
C LEU A 126 14.75 2.65 -7.68
N LEU A 127 13.92 1.66 -7.39
CA LEU A 127 14.34 0.26 -7.31
C LEU A 127 14.11 -0.50 -8.62
N GLY A 128 14.92 -1.54 -8.86
CA GLY A 128 14.66 -2.52 -9.91
C GLY A 128 13.42 -3.37 -9.61
N GLU A 129 12.90 -4.06 -10.63
CA GLU A 129 11.61 -4.78 -10.55
C GLU A 129 11.59 -5.85 -9.45
N GLU A 130 12.69 -6.60 -9.26
CA GLU A 130 12.77 -7.62 -8.20
C GLU A 130 12.59 -7.03 -6.79
N HIS A 131 13.16 -5.87 -6.52
CA HIS A 131 12.96 -5.17 -5.25
C HIS A 131 11.59 -4.49 -5.17
N ALA A 132 10.98 -4.18 -6.30
CA ALA A 132 9.63 -3.64 -6.37
C ALA A 132 8.59 -4.65 -5.86
N LYS A 133 8.77 -5.96 -6.13
CA LYS A 133 7.89 -7.03 -5.63
C LYS A 133 7.83 -7.05 -4.10
N THR A 134 8.98 -7.08 -3.45
CA THR A 134 9.04 -7.00 -1.99
C THR A 134 8.60 -5.63 -1.47
N GLY A 135 8.79 -4.57 -2.24
CA GLY A 135 8.29 -3.22 -1.96
C GLY A 135 6.77 -3.17 -1.86
N LEU A 136 6.06 -3.78 -2.80
CA LEU A 136 4.61 -3.86 -2.79
C LEU A 136 4.10 -4.66 -1.56
N ILE A 137 4.73 -5.80 -1.26
CA ILE A 137 4.39 -6.61 -0.07
C ILE A 137 4.53 -5.76 1.21
N ARG A 138 5.66 -5.04 1.37
CA ARG A 138 5.88 -4.16 2.54
C ARG A 138 4.85 -3.03 2.63
N PHE A 139 4.52 -2.41 1.50
CA PHE A 139 3.50 -1.37 1.44
C PHE A 139 2.14 -1.90 1.90
N LEU A 140 1.68 -3.01 1.31
CA LEU A 140 0.39 -3.61 1.63
C LEU A 140 0.32 -4.10 3.07
N TRP A 141 1.40 -4.69 3.59
CA TRP A 141 1.48 -5.15 4.98
C TRP A 141 1.33 -3.98 5.98
N ARG A 142 2.02 -2.86 5.72
CA ARG A 142 1.86 -1.63 6.53
C ARG A 142 0.48 -1.00 6.36
N TYR A 143 -0.08 -1.11 5.17
CA TYR A 143 -1.42 -0.59 4.91
C TYR A 143 -2.50 -1.36 5.69
N LEU A 144 -2.33 -2.69 5.89
CA LEU A 144 -3.18 -3.49 6.78
C LEU A 144 -3.16 -2.96 8.22
N ALA A 145 -2.01 -2.46 8.70
CA ALA A 145 -1.91 -1.82 10.01
C ALA A 145 -2.72 -0.51 10.06
N LEU A 146 -2.63 0.33 9.02
CA LEU A 146 -3.46 1.54 8.92
C LEU A 146 -4.96 1.23 8.93
N LEU A 147 -5.37 0.13 8.27
CA LEU A 147 -6.74 -0.35 8.28
C LEU A 147 -7.17 -0.95 9.63
N GLY A 148 -6.25 -1.18 10.55
CA GLY A 148 -6.52 -1.84 11.84
C GLY A 148 -6.85 -3.33 11.72
N ILE A 149 -6.49 -3.97 10.61
CA ILE A 149 -6.79 -5.39 10.32
C ILE A 149 -5.53 -6.23 10.10
N GLN A 150 -4.35 -5.69 10.39
CA GLN A 150 -3.13 -6.47 10.37
C GLN A 150 -3.22 -7.59 11.42
N PRO A 151 -3.06 -8.87 11.04
CA PRO A 151 -3.15 -9.96 12.02
C PRO A 151 -2.05 -9.84 13.09
N PRO A 152 -2.35 -10.11 14.37
CA PRO A 152 -1.33 -10.24 15.40
C PRO A 152 -0.45 -11.46 15.09
N PHE A 153 0.87 -11.27 15.05
CA PHE A 153 1.84 -12.30 14.64
C PHE A 153 2.97 -12.49 15.66
N PHE A 154 2.84 -11.91 16.86
CA PHE A 154 3.86 -12.01 17.89
C PHE A 154 3.82 -13.32 18.66
N SER A 155 2.64 -13.91 18.82
CA SER A 155 2.43 -15.13 19.56
C SER A 155 1.30 -15.96 18.98
N CYS A 156 1.32 -17.25 19.31
CA CYS A 156 0.25 -18.19 18.97
C CYS A 156 -1.06 -17.77 19.63
N VAL A 157 -2.15 -17.70 18.86
CA VAL A 157 -3.48 -17.33 19.39
C VAL A 157 -4.03 -18.35 20.38
N LYS A 158 -3.64 -19.64 20.30
CA LYS A 158 -4.11 -20.72 21.20
C LYS A 158 -3.30 -20.82 22.49
N CYS A 159 -1.98 -20.92 22.40
CA CYS A 159 -1.14 -21.18 23.57
C CYS A 159 -0.31 -19.98 24.04
N GLN A 160 -0.42 -18.86 23.37
CA GLN A 160 0.31 -17.61 23.67
C GLN A 160 1.85 -17.71 23.60
N LYS A 161 2.38 -18.84 23.06
CA LYS A 161 3.82 -19.01 22.86
C LYS A 161 4.32 -17.97 21.87
N ALA A 162 5.33 -17.20 22.25
CA ALA A 162 5.93 -16.22 21.38
C ALA A 162 6.62 -16.88 20.18
N PHE A 163 6.43 -16.33 19.00
CA PHE A 163 7.09 -16.79 17.77
C PHE A 163 8.54 -16.31 17.68
N PHE A 164 8.87 -15.22 18.34
CA PHE A 164 10.13 -14.54 18.18
C PHE A 164 10.91 -14.40 19.49
N SER A 165 12.21 -14.30 19.35
CA SER A 165 13.12 -13.69 20.30
C SER A 165 14.03 -12.75 19.54
N GLY A 166 14.59 -11.77 20.22
CA GLY A 166 15.55 -10.90 19.58
C GLY A 166 15.81 -9.64 20.37
N ASN A 167 16.70 -8.84 19.84
CA ASN A 167 17.05 -7.53 20.38
C ASN A 167 16.78 -6.46 19.32
N LEU A 168 15.67 -5.75 19.46
CA LEU A 168 15.26 -4.71 18.52
C LEU A 168 16.28 -3.60 18.39
N SER A 169 17.01 -3.26 19.46
CA SER A 169 18.06 -2.24 19.41
C SER A 169 19.28 -2.66 18.58
N GLN A 170 19.44 -3.96 18.35
CA GLN A 170 20.49 -4.52 17.50
C GLN A 170 19.96 -4.99 16.14
N ASN A 171 18.69 -4.73 15.82
CA ASN A 171 18.00 -5.23 14.62
C ASN A 171 18.06 -6.77 14.46
N ILE A 172 18.09 -7.50 15.59
CA ILE A 172 18.13 -8.96 15.61
C ILE A 172 16.73 -9.48 15.94
N ILE A 173 16.17 -10.26 15.02
CA ILE A 173 14.92 -10.98 15.17
C ILE A 173 15.18 -12.45 14.83
N GLU A 174 14.93 -13.33 15.78
CA GLU A 174 15.08 -14.76 15.63
C GLU A 174 13.73 -15.46 15.80
N TYR A 175 13.38 -16.31 14.85
CA TYR A 175 12.15 -17.10 14.90
C TYR A 175 12.38 -18.39 15.73
N LYS A 176 11.50 -18.64 16.69
CA LYS A 176 11.64 -19.76 17.66
C LYS A 176 10.95 -21.04 17.27
N SER A 177 10.14 -21.05 16.21
CA SER A 177 9.23 -22.15 15.91
C SER A 177 9.28 -22.57 14.43
N GLY A 178 8.89 -23.80 14.12
CA GLY A 178 8.99 -24.41 12.79
C GLY A 178 8.01 -23.92 11.71
N GLY A 179 7.30 -22.84 11.91
CA GLY A 179 6.31 -22.26 10.99
C GLY A 179 5.12 -21.70 11.74
N ALA A 180 4.36 -20.84 11.08
CA ALA A 180 3.12 -20.30 11.58
C ALA A 180 1.97 -20.69 10.65
N PHE A 181 0.79 -20.89 11.20
CA PHE A 181 -0.41 -21.29 10.49
C PHE A 181 -1.46 -20.21 10.73
N TYR A 182 -1.71 -19.39 9.72
CA TYR A 182 -2.71 -18.35 9.81
C TYR A 182 -4.12 -18.93 9.79
N SER A 183 -4.92 -18.55 10.77
CA SER A 183 -6.34 -18.89 10.89
C SER A 183 -7.20 -17.67 10.57
N GLN A 184 -7.98 -17.78 9.52
CA GLN A 184 -8.90 -16.69 9.14
C GLN A 184 -10.00 -16.48 10.19
N SER A 185 -10.50 -17.56 10.80
CA SER A 185 -11.55 -17.48 11.81
C SER A 185 -11.08 -16.86 13.14
N GLU A 186 -9.81 -17.09 13.51
CA GLU A 186 -9.18 -16.53 14.70
C GLU A 186 -8.45 -15.19 14.41
N THR A 187 -8.34 -14.83 13.13
CA THR A 187 -7.60 -13.63 12.65
C THR A 187 -6.18 -13.53 13.23
N GLY A 188 -5.49 -14.68 13.34
CA GLY A 188 -4.17 -14.74 13.92
C GLY A 188 -3.44 -16.03 13.59
N PHE A 189 -2.28 -16.24 14.19
CA PHE A 189 -1.40 -17.36 13.87
C PHE A 189 -1.38 -18.42 14.97
N ASN A 190 -1.37 -19.67 14.54
CA ASN A 190 -1.14 -20.85 15.38
C ASN A 190 0.30 -21.33 15.22
N CYS A 191 0.95 -21.75 16.31
CA CYS A 191 2.23 -22.43 16.23
C CYS A 191 2.07 -23.87 15.72
N GLU A 192 3.17 -24.49 15.31
CA GLU A 192 3.17 -25.85 14.77
C GLU A 192 2.63 -26.87 15.78
N ASP A 193 2.96 -26.73 17.08
CA ASP A 193 2.47 -27.61 18.11
C ASP A 193 0.94 -27.56 18.22
N CYS A 194 0.36 -26.35 18.27
CA CYS A 194 -1.09 -26.18 18.30
C CYS A 194 -1.76 -26.64 17.00
N PHE A 195 -1.13 -26.41 15.84
CA PHE A 195 -1.64 -26.91 14.56
C PHE A 195 -1.73 -28.44 14.53
N ARG A 196 -0.72 -29.14 15.08
CA ARG A 196 -0.72 -30.61 15.14
C ARG A 196 -1.83 -31.16 16.03
N THR A 197 -2.29 -30.42 17.05
CA THR A 197 -3.38 -30.82 17.94
C THR A 197 -4.77 -30.64 17.35
N ILE A 198 -4.91 -29.95 16.22
CA ILE A 198 -6.18 -29.80 15.53
C ILE A 198 -6.56 -31.15 14.92
N LEU A 199 -7.62 -31.78 15.46
CA LEU A 199 -8.09 -33.11 15.04
C LEU A 199 -9.00 -33.03 13.82
N ASP A 200 -9.76 -31.92 13.67
CA ASP A 200 -10.70 -31.74 12.57
C ASP A 200 -9.95 -31.36 11.27
N SER A 201 -10.06 -32.25 10.28
CA SER A 201 -9.48 -32.04 8.96
C SER A 201 -10.12 -30.88 8.20
N SER A 202 -11.39 -30.56 8.49
CA SER A 202 -12.09 -29.42 7.89
C SER A 202 -11.51 -28.09 8.42
N GLU A 203 -11.21 -27.99 9.70
CA GLU A 203 -10.56 -26.81 10.29
C GLU A 203 -9.16 -26.58 9.71
N LYS A 204 -8.38 -27.64 9.48
CA LYS A 204 -7.04 -27.55 8.87
C LYS A 204 -7.05 -26.97 7.46
N GLN A 205 -8.11 -27.19 6.69
CA GLN A 205 -8.23 -26.68 5.31
C GLN A 205 -8.31 -25.15 5.25
N PHE A 206 -8.72 -24.50 6.34
CA PHE A 206 -8.81 -23.03 6.43
C PHE A 206 -7.56 -22.38 7.02
N LEU A 207 -6.50 -23.15 7.22
CA LEU A 207 -5.23 -22.65 7.75
C LEU A 207 -4.20 -22.50 6.62
N SER A 208 -3.65 -21.29 6.48
CA SER A 208 -2.57 -21.01 5.55
C SER A 208 -1.22 -21.13 6.25
N LYS A 209 -0.38 -22.05 5.79
CA LYS A 209 0.99 -22.17 6.31
C LYS A 209 1.84 -21.02 5.80
N ILE A 210 2.56 -20.37 6.71
CA ILE A 210 3.53 -19.32 6.42
C ILE A 210 4.89 -19.76 6.94
N SER A 211 5.91 -19.68 6.10
CA SER A 211 7.28 -20.06 6.47
C SER A 211 7.84 -19.15 7.56
N SER A 212 8.75 -19.68 8.38
CA SER A 212 9.38 -18.91 9.45
C SER A 212 10.09 -17.65 8.93
N LYS A 213 10.74 -17.75 7.78
CA LYS A 213 11.43 -16.61 7.17
C LYS A 213 10.46 -15.53 6.67
N ALA A 214 9.31 -15.94 6.11
CA ALA A 214 8.26 -15.01 5.71
C ALA A 214 7.68 -14.27 6.93
N VAL A 215 7.44 -14.98 8.04
CA VAL A 215 6.94 -14.34 9.27
C VAL A 215 7.97 -13.36 9.85
N VAL A 216 9.27 -13.74 9.88
CA VAL A 216 10.37 -12.83 10.28
C VAL A 216 10.41 -11.58 9.40
N TYR A 217 10.19 -11.74 8.09
CA TYR A 217 10.14 -10.60 7.16
C TYR A 217 9.00 -9.63 7.47
N LEU A 218 7.80 -10.15 7.75
CA LEU A 218 6.65 -9.33 8.14
C LEU A 218 6.91 -8.60 9.46
N GLU A 219 7.53 -9.27 10.45
CA GLU A 219 7.90 -8.65 11.70
C GLU A 219 8.96 -7.57 11.52
N ALA A 220 10.02 -7.85 10.78
CA ALA A 220 11.05 -6.86 10.46
C ALA A 220 10.44 -5.64 9.72
N THR A 221 9.46 -5.87 8.85
CA THR A 221 8.73 -4.79 8.16
C THR A 221 7.94 -3.91 9.12
N THR A 222 7.44 -4.49 10.22
CA THR A 222 6.63 -3.76 11.22
C THR A 222 7.48 -3.04 12.25
N LEU A 223 8.51 -3.71 12.78
CA LEU A 223 9.22 -3.26 13.99
C LEU A 223 10.56 -2.59 13.72
N LEU A 224 11.19 -2.87 12.57
CA LEU A 224 12.52 -2.38 12.26
C LEU A 224 12.50 -1.24 11.25
N GLU A 225 13.61 -0.51 11.20
CA GLU A 225 13.82 0.52 10.20
C GLU A 225 13.61 -0.01 8.77
N PRO A 226 13.00 0.76 7.87
CA PRO A 226 12.72 0.32 6.50
C PRO A 226 13.95 -0.21 5.73
N SER A 227 15.14 0.27 6.07
CA SER A 227 16.41 -0.19 5.48
C SER A 227 16.69 -1.65 5.82
N VAL A 228 16.34 -2.13 7.01
CA VAL A 228 16.59 -3.51 7.46
C VAL A 228 15.76 -4.49 6.64
N SER A 229 14.43 -4.31 6.62
CA SER A 229 13.54 -5.18 5.86
C SER A 229 13.79 -5.12 4.34
N ARG A 230 14.24 -3.98 3.82
CA ARG A 230 14.62 -3.80 2.42
C ARG A 230 15.83 -4.64 2.01
N ASN A 231 16.77 -4.82 2.92
CA ASN A 231 18.02 -5.57 2.69
C ASN A 231 17.90 -7.07 2.98
N MET A 232 16.75 -7.54 3.48
CA MET A 232 16.52 -8.97 3.69
C MET A 232 16.37 -9.69 2.35
N ILE A 233 17.13 -10.77 2.18
CA ILE A 233 17.10 -11.59 0.97
C ILE A 233 16.04 -12.67 1.14
N LEU A 234 15.07 -12.69 0.22
CA LEU A 234 14.03 -13.69 0.11
C LEU A 234 14.22 -14.51 -1.16
N THR A 235 13.88 -15.78 -1.10
CA THR A 235 13.77 -16.64 -2.29
C THR A 235 12.48 -16.31 -3.04
N GLN A 236 12.40 -16.71 -4.32
CA GLN A 236 11.19 -16.51 -5.12
C GLN A 236 9.95 -17.15 -4.47
N ASN A 237 10.10 -18.36 -3.89
CA ASN A 237 9.00 -19.05 -3.21
C ASN A 237 8.51 -18.27 -1.97
N GLU A 238 9.43 -17.67 -1.21
CA GLU A 238 9.06 -16.83 -0.04
C GLU A 238 8.37 -15.53 -0.47
N ILE A 239 8.78 -14.95 -1.60
CA ILE A 239 8.10 -13.76 -2.16
C ILE A 239 6.68 -14.12 -2.61
N GLU A 240 6.49 -15.23 -3.30
CA GLU A 240 5.15 -15.69 -3.73
C GLU A 240 4.26 -16.04 -2.54
N GLU A 241 4.79 -16.76 -1.55
CA GLU A 241 4.07 -17.05 -0.30
C GLU A 241 3.58 -15.77 0.40
N LEU A 242 4.46 -14.79 0.56
CA LEU A 242 4.14 -13.49 1.17
C LEU A 242 3.13 -12.71 0.33
N LYS A 243 3.30 -12.70 -0.98
CA LYS A 243 2.39 -12.04 -1.91
C LYS A 243 0.98 -12.61 -1.77
N ASP A 244 0.84 -13.92 -1.91
CA ASP A 244 -0.47 -14.59 -1.85
C ASP A 244 -1.14 -14.35 -0.50
N PHE A 245 -0.39 -14.42 0.59
CA PHE A 245 -0.89 -14.16 1.93
C PHE A 245 -1.36 -12.72 2.11
N VAL A 246 -0.51 -11.75 1.79
CA VAL A 246 -0.83 -10.32 1.99
C VAL A 246 -1.95 -9.87 1.05
N PHE A 247 -1.97 -10.35 -0.20
CA PHE A 247 -3.04 -10.04 -1.15
C PHE A 247 -4.39 -10.59 -0.66
N ALA A 248 -4.42 -11.82 -0.13
CA ALA A 248 -5.63 -12.40 0.44
C ALA A 248 -6.18 -11.54 1.60
N LEU A 249 -5.30 -11.06 2.50
CA LEU A 249 -5.69 -10.17 3.60
C LEU A 249 -6.23 -8.83 3.10
N ILE A 250 -5.61 -8.24 2.09
CA ILE A 250 -6.09 -6.98 1.48
C ILE A 250 -7.48 -7.17 0.85
N ILE A 251 -7.67 -8.26 0.09
CA ILE A 251 -8.97 -8.56 -0.52
C ILE A 251 -10.05 -8.80 0.55
N GLN A 252 -9.70 -9.46 1.64
CA GLN A 252 -10.61 -9.71 2.76
C GLN A 252 -11.01 -8.41 3.46
N GLY A 253 -10.07 -7.49 3.70
CA GLY A 253 -10.30 -6.28 4.47
C GLY A 253 -10.78 -5.08 3.67
N ALA A 254 -10.25 -4.88 2.47
CA ALA A 254 -10.56 -3.73 1.61
C ALA A 254 -11.49 -4.08 0.43
N GLY A 255 -11.83 -5.36 0.26
CA GLY A 255 -12.61 -5.84 -0.88
C GLY A 255 -11.77 -6.07 -2.13
N LYS A 256 -12.45 -6.46 -3.21
CA LYS A 256 -11.78 -6.74 -4.49
C LYS A 256 -11.26 -5.47 -5.13
N LEU A 257 -9.97 -5.45 -5.45
CA LEU A 257 -9.31 -4.40 -6.22
C LEU A 257 -9.21 -4.81 -7.69
N LYS A 258 -9.69 -3.95 -8.59
CA LYS A 258 -9.62 -4.21 -10.04
C LYS A 258 -8.17 -4.29 -10.53
N SER A 259 -7.29 -3.47 -9.96
CA SER A 259 -5.86 -3.46 -10.27
C SER A 259 -5.16 -4.77 -9.89
N LEU A 260 -5.53 -5.42 -8.78
CA LEU A 260 -5.05 -6.76 -8.45
C LEU A 260 -5.55 -7.80 -9.44
N GLN A 261 -6.81 -7.72 -9.85
CA GLN A 261 -7.39 -8.66 -10.83
C GLN A 261 -6.73 -8.51 -12.21
N SER A 262 -6.51 -7.29 -12.67
CA SER A 262 -5.84 -7.03 -13.95
C SER A 262 -4.35 -7.35 -13.94
N GLY A 263 -3.73 -7.38 -12.74
CA GLY A 263 -2.32 -7.70 -12.55
C GLY A 263 -2.01 -9.19 -12.35
N ILE A 264 -3.02 -10.08 -12.39
CA ILE A 264 -2.81 -11.53 -12.23
C ILE A 264 -1.77 -12.05 -13.24
N GLY A 265 -0.75 -12.73 -12.73
CA GLY A 265 0.36 -13.27 -13.52
C GLY A 265 1.52 -12.29 -13.76
N ILE A 266 1.41 -11.03 -13.30
CA ILE A 266 2.48 -10.02 -13.38
C ILE A 266 2.88 -9.55 -11.98
N LEU A 267 1.90 -9.24 -11.12
CA LEU A 267 2.10 -8.86 -9.71
C LEU A 267 2.49 -10.03 -8.84
#